data_4e8bb48bf77908047904b4c962239fa1
#
_entry.id   4e8bb48bf77908047904b4c962239fa1
#
_cell.length_a   1.000
_cell.length_b   1.000
_cell.length_c   1.000
_cell.angle_alpha   90.00
_cell.angle_beta   90.00
_cell.angle_gamma   90.00
#
_symmetry.space_group_name_H-M   'P 1'
#
loop_
_entity.id
_entity.type
_entity.pdbx_description
1 polymer ?
#
loop_
_entity_poly.entity_id
_entity_poly.type
_entity_poly.pdbx_seq_one_letter_code
_entity_poly.pdbx_strand_id
1 'polypeptide(L)'
;MASFNKEYLREKNRKNKIRKKKRTAPVLVSGIVLVLISFYLSFRIYIFHLLPILWRLMLIAVAVLLALIFLVLSRLRQKKKKGQVLMVIEIILCILMTIASVTLPYIEKKVEKVFTTHIRVDVQDFHVYTLNADYRAKHPLLPLSHEVSENLLDYAGKTFVYPQSESKAQTMALDQVREDLNGDLFLSKKATLWETLLAFFDGKAECILLSDIAIDMIEETSEYADFTDNTILLRTIRTEIEVEEDITSKISEKAFTVFIAGNDTRSGVLSIYGRTDVDILLTVNPETAQALIVSIPRDTYLENPALGNGLDKLTHLGNNGLMNTIEGLNKLYDLDVQHYAAVNFSTFQKIIDTIGGIDIYNPYDFKGIYLYFPAGNLHLDGEEALEYVRERHNLASGDFDRNEHQAIVLKAVLQKLTNREILEKAPDLINNLSGSIATNIDPTSIMELASEELIKRRNWNIIYYHLGGYGHRAETVSMPGWSLYVVDPYESQTQFVHDEIMNVLTGEILEQKELPDADKTVWEYN
;
A
#
# COMPACT_ATOMS: atom_id res chain seq x y z
N MET A 1 67.93 -54.93 33.08
CA MET A 1 67.64 -54.45 31.72
C MET A 1 66.15 -54.57 31.34
N ALA A 2 65.43 -55.65 31.64
CA ALA A 2 64.02 -55.84 31.22
C ALA A 2 63.01 -54.89 31.90
N SER A 3 63.26 -54.48 33.14
CA SER A 3 62.37 -53.53 33.85
C SER A 3 62.45 -52.09 33.31
N PHE A 4 63.64 -51.64 32.95
CA PHE A 4 63.92 -50.31 32.40
C PHE A 4 63.28 -50.13 31.00
N ASN A 5 63.28 -51.20 30.20
CA ASN A 5 62.69 -51.18 28.89
C ASN A 5 61.14 -51.11 28.93
N LYS A 6 60.53 -51.71 29.97
CA LYS A 6 59.08 -51.71 30.20
C LYS A 6 58.57 -50.33 30.66
N GLU A 7 59.34 -49.63 31.48
CA GLU A 7 59.01 -48.30 31.98
C GLU A 7 59.19 -47.22 30.90
N TYR A 8 60.24 -47.29 30.10
CA TYR A 8 60.46 -46.47 28.92
C TYR A 8 59.32 -46.61 27.89
N LEU A 9 58.90 -47.83 27.62
CA LEU A 9 57.77 -48.09 26.69
C LEU A 9 56.43 -47.57 27.26
N ARG A 10 56.21 -47.62 28.59
CA ARG A 10 55.03 -47.07 29.24
C ARG A 10 55.02 -45.53 29.14
N GLU A 11 56.14 -44.91 29.39
CA GLU A 11 56.28 -43.46 29.31
C GLU A 11 56.17 -42.93 27.87
N LYS A 12 56.75 -43.64 26.89
CA LYS A 12 56.60 -43.36 25.47
C LYS A 12 55.14 -43.51 24.99
N ASN A 13 54.46 -44.53 25.46
CA ASN A 13 53.03 -44.74 25.14
C ASN A 13 52.14 -43.68 25.82
N ARG A 14 52.47 -43.25 27.05
CA ARG A 14 51.78 -42.18 27.75
C ARG A 14 51.97 -40.83 27.05
N LYS A 15 53.22 -40.50 26.64
CA LYS A 15 53.52 -39.29 25.86
C LYS A 15 52.83 -39.30 24.48
N ASN A 16 52.81 -40.46 23.82
CA ASN A 16 52.07 -40.62 22.56
C ASN A 16 50.54 -40.50 22.73
N LYS A 17 50.00 -41.02 23.84
CA LYS A 17 48.57 -40.93 24.17
C LYS A 17 48.17 -39.48 24.48
N ILE A 18 49.02 -38.74 25.22
CA ILE A 18 48.83 -37.33 25.52
C ILE A 18 48.98 -36.47 24.25
N ARG A 19 49.96 -36.76 23.39
CA ARG A 19 50.16 -36.07 22.11
C ARG A 19 49.02 -36.32 21.14
N LYS A 20 48.43 -37.53 21.14
CA LYS A 20 47.26 -37.91 20.38
C LYS A 20 46.02 -37.17 20.90
N LYS A 21 45.82 -37.11 22.23
CA LYS A 21 44.73 -36.39 22.87
C LYS A 21 44.79 -34.88 22.64
N LYS A 22 46.00 -34.26 22.67
CA LYS A 22 46.17 -32.85 22.35
C LYS A 22 45.98 -32.51 20.87
N ARG A 23 46.11 -33.46 19.93
CA ARG A 23 45.84 -33.28 18.50
C ARG A 23 44.39 -33.56 18.12
N THR A 24 43.65 -34.35 18.87
CA THR A 24 42.27 -34.70 18.58
C THR A 24 41.27 -33.69 19.16
N ALA A 25 41.61 -33.01 20.26
CA ALA A 25 40.72 -32.07 20.91
C ALA A 25 40.27 -30.90 19.99
N PRO A 26 41.14 -30.19 19.26
CA PRO A 26 40.72 -29.09 18.39
C PRO A 26 39.89 -29.56 17.20
N VAL A 27 40.12 -30.77 16.69
CA VAL A 27 39.32 -31.34 15.58
C VAL A 27 37.92 -31.74 16.04
N LEU A 28 37.80 -32.22 17.28
CA LEU A 28 36.48 -32.56 17.85
C LEU A 28 35.66 -31.29 18.13
N VAL A 29 36.32 -30.25 18.63
CA VAL A 29 35.69 -28.95 18.91
C VAL A 29 35.22 -28.29 17.63
N SER A 30 36.04 -28.26 16.56
CA SER A 30 35.62 -27.66 15.28
C SER A 30 34.43 -28.40 14.64
N GLY A 31 34.40 -29.71 14.73
CA GLY A 31 33.27 -30.52 14.25
C GLY A 31 31.97 -30.26 15.02
N ILE A 32 32.06 -30.10 16.36
CA ILE A 32 30.89 -29.76 17.17
C ILE A 32 30.37 -28.36 16.81
N VAL A 33 31.27 -27.37 16.68
CA VAL A 33 30.90 -26.00 16.28
C VAL A 33 30.21 -25.99 14.92
N LEU A 34 30.72 -26.72 13.95
CA LEU A 34 30.10 -26.82 12.63
C LEU A 34 28.69 -27.41 12.67
N VAL A 35 28.49 -28.47 13.47
CA VAL A 35 27.17 -29.08 13.65
C VAL A 35 26.21 -28.09 14.30
N LEU A 36 26.63 -27.35 15.31
CA LEU A 36 25.78 -26.35 15.99
C LEU A 36 25.41 -25.22 15.04
N ILE A 37 26.37 -24.70 14.26
CA ILE A 37 26.10 -23.66 13.25
C ILE A 37 25.18 -24.17 12.16
N SER A 38 25.40 -25.38 11.66
CA SER A 38 24.52 -25.99 10.65
C SER A 38 23.08 -26.22 11.18
N PHE A 39 22.94 -26.64 12.42
CA PHE A 39 21.63 -26.78 13.06
C PHE A 39 20.95 -25.42 13.21
N TYR A 40 21.67 -24.40 13.67
CA TYR A 40 21.14 -23.06 13.79
C TYR A 40 20.74 -22.47 12.43
N LEU A 41 21.58 -22.62 11.39
CA LEU A 41 21.24 -22.20 10.03
C LEU A 41 20.03 -22.93 9.48
N SER A 42 19.95 -24.26 9.71
CA SER A 42 18.79 -25.06 9.27
C SER A 42 17.50 -24.59 9.95
N PHE A 43 17.56 -24.25 11.23
CA PHE A 43 16.44 -23.66 11.95
C PHE A 43 16.06 -22.29 11.36
N ARG A 44 17.04 -21.43 11.06
CA ARG A 44 16.81 -20.12 10.42
C ARG A 44 16.20 -20.25 9.02
N ILE A 45 16.67 -21.21 8.22
CA ILE A 45 16.10 -21.50 6.89
C ILE A 45 14.66 -22.04 7.01
N TYR A 46 14.39 -22.88 8.00
CA TYR A 46 13.05 -23.43 8.22
C TYR A 46 12.01 -22.36 8.52
N ILE A 47 12.35 -21.39 9.36
CA ILE A 47 11.46 -20.25 9.71
C ILE A 47 11.51 -19.11 8.69
N PHE A 48 12.36 -19.18 7.67
CA PHE A 48 12.47 -18.13 6.64
C PHE A 48 11.34 -18.27 5.61
N HIS A 49 10.22 -17.59 5.84
CA HIS A 49 8.99 -17.72 5.06
C HIS A 49 9.08 -17.16 3.63
N LEU A 50 10.12 -16.38 3.29
CA LEU A 50 10.32 -15.82 1.95
C LEU A 50 10.69 -16.85 0.88
N LEU A 51 10.94 -18.11 1.27
CA LEU A 51 11.23 -19.21 0.35
C LEU A 51 10.16 -20.31 0.45
N PRO A 52 9.71 -20.87 -0.69
CA PRO A 52 8.82 -22.03 -0.69
C PRO A 52 9.36 -23.20 0.13
N ILE A 53 8.48 -23.96 0.73
CA ILE A 53 8.86 -25.06 1.65
C ILE A 53 9.81 -26.06 1.03
N LEU A 54 9.65 -26.38 -0.27
CA LEU A 54 10.54 -27.29 -1.00
C LEU A 54 11.98 -26.78 -1.06
N TRP A 55 12.17 -25.48 -1.32
CA TRP A 55 13.50 -24.85 -1.35
C TRP A 55 14.10 -24.78 0.04
N ARG A 56 13.30 -24.47 1.07
CA ARG A 56 13.75 -24.52 2.47
C ARG A 56 14.27 -25.89 2.84
N LEU A 57 13.50 -26.95 2.54
CA LEU A 57 13.91 -28.34 2.80
C LEU A 57 15.16 -28.74 2.01
N MET A 58 15.28 -28.33 0.75
CA MET A 58 16.46 -28.59 -0.08
C MET A 58 17.71 -27.90 0.49
N LEU A 59 17.62 -26.62 0.89
CA LEU A 59 18.74 -25.89 1.47
C LEU A 59 19.14 -26.47 2.85
N ILE A 60 18.19 -26.91 3.66
CA ILE A 60 18.43 -27.61 4.91
C ILE A 60 19.17 -28.93 4.64
N ALA A 61 18.71 -29.71 3.66
CA ALA A 61 19.36 -30.96 3.29
C ALA A 61 20.81 -30.73 2.81
N VAL A 62 21.05 -29.70 2.02
CA VAL A 62 22.40 -29.30 1.59
C VAL A 62 23.28 -28.90 2.78
N ALA A 63 22.76 -28.06 3.68
CA ALA A 63 23.49 -27.62 4.88
C ALA A 63 23.88 -28.80 5.78
N VAL A 64 22.93 -29.73 6.01
CA VAL A 64 23.19 -30.95 6.80
C VAL A 64 24.17 -31.88 6.10
N LEU A 65 24.03 -32.09 4.78
CA LEU A 65 24.95 -32.93 4.00
C LEU A 65 26.37 -32.37 4.04
N LEU A 66 26.57 -31.06 3.85
CA LEU A 66 27.86 -30.41 3.98
C LEU A 66 28.46 -30.62 5.37
N ALA A 67 27.68 -30.41 6.44
CA ALA A 67 28.12 -30.65 7.81
C ALA A 67 28.57 -32.11 8.01
N LEU A 68 27.83 -33.09 7.50
CA LEU A 68 28.19 -34.51 7.58
C LEU A 68 29.48 -34.83 6.81
N ILE A 69 29.62 -34.35 5.57
CA ILE A 69 30.83 -34.51 4.76
C ILE A 69 32.06 -33.97 5.51
N PHE A 70 31.96 -32.76 6.07
CA PHE A 70 33.07 -32.17 6.82
C PHE A 70 33.36 -32.91 8.11
N LEU A 71 32.34 -33.44 8.78
CA LEU A 71 32.49 -34.25 9.99
C LEU A 71 33.23 -35.58 9.69
N VAL A 72 32.97 -36.20 8.55
CA VAL A 72 33.71 -37.39 8.09
C VAL A 72 35.15 -37.01 7.68
N LEU A 73 35.31 -35.94 6.90
CA LEU A 73 36.63 -35.46 6.49
C LEU A 73 37.48 -35.04 7.68
N SER A 74 36.94 -34.46 8.71
CA SER A 74 37.64 -34.10 9.95
C SER A 74 38.20 -35.33 10.67
N ARG A 75 37.49 -36.46 10.65
CA ARG A 75 37.99 -37.77 11.20
C ARG A 75 39.12 -38.36 10.35
N LEU A 76 39.08 -38.22 9.03
CA LEU A 76 40.12 -38.69 8.12
C LEU A 76 41.43 -37.87 8.17
N ARG A 77 41.36 -36.65 8.65
CA ARG A 77 42.41 -35.63 8.80
C ARG A 77 43.56 -36.04 9.69
N GLN A 78 43.36 -36.99 10.57
CA GLN A 78 44.37 -37.39 11.58
C GLN A 78 45.65 -37.99 10.94
N LYS A 79 45.71 -38.23 9.62
CA LYS A 79 46.79 -39.01 9.01
C LYS A 79 47.73 -38.26 8.02
N LYS A 80 47.51 -37.02 7.56
CA LYS A 80 48.40 -36.36 6.56
C LYS A 80 48.46 -34.81 6.63
N LYS A 81 49.54 -34.21 6.08
CA LYS A 81 49.78 -32.76 5.95
C LYS A 81 48.68 -31.95 5.25
N LYS A 82 47.80 -32.61 4.49
CA LYS A 82 46.61 -32.00 3.83
C LYS A 82 45.52 -31.52 4.83
N GLY A 83 45.70 -31.77 6.10
CA GLY A 83 44.75 -31.37 7.14
C GLY A 83 44.60 -29.84 7.39
N GLN A 84 45.59 -29.05 7.05
CA GLN A 84 45.53 -27.59 7.23
C GLN A 84 44.61 -26.91 6.21
N VAL A 85 44.65 -27.34 4.92
CA VAL A 85 43.80 -26.80 3.88
C VAL A 85 42.32 -27.11 4.17
N LEU A 86 42.03 -28.34 4.61
CA LEU A 86 40.65 -28.72 5.04
C LEU A 86 40.15 -27.88 6.22
N MET A 87 41.06 -27.49 7.15
CA MET A 87 40.68 -26.62 8.27
C MET A 87 40.31 -25.21 7.80
N VAL A 88 41.07 -24.66 6.88
CA VAL A 88 40.75 -23.34 6.31
C VAL A 88 39.40 -23.37 5.61
N ILE A 89 39.14 -24.39 4.81
CA ILE A 89 37.85 -24.55 4.11
C ILE A 89 36.68 -24.66 5.12
N GLU A 90 36.87 -25.44 6.22
CA GLU A 90 35.87 -25.59 7.28
C GLU A 90 35.58 -24.27 7.97
N ILE A 91 36.62 -23.47 8.29
CA ILE A 91 36.47 -22.15 8.89
C ILE A 91 35.72 -21.20 7.94
N ILE A 92 36.08 -21.18 6.65
CA ILE A 92 35.41 -20.36 5.65
C ILE A 92 33.93 -20.75 5.55
N LEU A 93 33.62 -22.07 5.52
CA LEU A 93 32.26 -22.55 5.49
C LEU A 93 31.46 -22.12 6.74
N CYS A 94 32.05 -22.24 7.93
CA CYS A 94 31.44 -21.78 9.18
C CYS A 94 31.14 -20.27 9.13
N ILE A 95 32.06 -19.46 8.60
CA ILE A 95 31.89 -18.02 8.44
C ILE A 95 30.72 -17.74 7.46
N LEU A 96 30.68 -18.39 6.30
CA LEU A 96 29.61 -18.22 5.32
C LEU A 96 28.24 -18.62 5.89
N MET A 97 28.16 -19.76 6.59
CA MET A 97 26.92 -20.20 7.24
C MET A 97 26.48 -19.26 8.36
N THR A 98 27.42 -18.67 9.10
CA THR A 98 27.12 -17.68 10.13
C THR A 98 26.61 -16.39 9.51
N ILE A 99 27.26 -15.89 8.45
CA ILE A 99 26.80 -14.71 7.70
C ILE A 99 25.37 -14.96 7.17
N ALA A 100 25.12 -16.09 6.53
CA ALA A 100 23.79 -16.44 6.06
C ALA A 100 22.76 -16.46 7.18
N SER A 101 23.10 -17.02 8.35
CA SER A 101 22.20 -17.07 9.51
C SER A 101 21.85 -15.70 10.09
N VAL A 102 22.70 -14.70 9.91
CA VAL A 102 22.50 -13.32 10.38
C VAL A 102 21.77 -12.49 9.32
N THR A 103 22.07 -12.73 8.02
CA THR A 103 21.46 -11.96 6.93
C THR A 103 20.00 -12.35 6.66
N LEU A 104 19.63 -13.63 6.80
CA LEU A 104 18.26 -14.08 6.60
C LEU A 104 17.23 -13.28 7.42
N PRO A 105 17.34 -13.16 8.77
CA PRO A 105 16.38 -12.37 9.54
C PRO A 105 16.43 -10.87 9.24
N TYR A 106 17.58 -10.36 8.79
CA TYR A 106 17.67 -8.96 8.36
C TYR A 106 16.88 -8.71 7.08
N ILE A 107 16.98 -9.63 6.10
CA ILE A 107 16.20 -9.56 4.86
C ILE A 107 14.70 -9.71 5.17
N GLU A 108 14.32 -10.71 5.97
CA GLU A 108 12.94 -10.94 6.39
C GLU A 108 12.34 -9.70 7.05
N LYS A 109 13.04 -9.14 8.04
CA LYS A 109 12.61 -7.92 8.74
C LYS A 109 12.56 -6.69 7.83
N LYS A 110 13.40 -6.61 6.79
CA LYS A 110 13.39 -5.52 5.82
C LYS A 110 12.22 -5.64 4.85
N VAL A 111 11.90 -6.85 4.41
CA VAL A 111 10.72 -7.15 3.61
C VAL A 111 9.45 -6.92 4.44
N GLU A 112 9.39 -7.47 5.63
CA GLU A 112 8.31 -7.20 6.58
C GLU A 112 8.08 -5.69 6.75
N LYS A 113 9.11 -4.89 6.93
CA LYS A 113 8.98 -3.44 7.07
C LYS A 113 8.39 -2.74 5.83
N VAL A 114 8.59 -3.26 4.62
CA VAL A 114 8.01 -2.69 3.39
C VAL A 114 6.49 -2.84 3.36
N PHE A 115 6.01 -4.00 3.81
CA PHE A 115 4.61 -4.37 3.74
C PHE A 115 3.87 -4.22 5.09
N THR A 116 4.59 -4.20 6.21
CA THR A 116 4.05 -3.96 7.55
C THR A 116 4.19 -2.52 8.01
N THR A 117 4.38 -1.60 7.10
CA THR A 117 4.11 -0.23 7.46
C THR A 117 2.59 -0.14 7.64
N HIS A 118 2.15 -0.67 8.78
CA HIS A 118 0.93 -0.19 9.36
C HIS A 118 1.06 1.31 9.32
N ILE A 119 0.13 1.99 8.75
CA ILE A 119 -0.03 3.38 9.05
C ILE A 119 -0.45 3.38 10.52
N ARG A 120 0.53 3.23 11.41
CA ARG A 120 0.33 3.45 12.84
C ARG A 120 0.11 4.92 13.13
N VAL A 121 0.43 5.76 12.16
CA VAL A 121 0.29 7.20 12.25
C VAL A 121 -0.45 7.67 11.02
N ASP A 122 -1.72 7.99 11.18
CA ASP A 122 -2.48 8.73 10.18
C ASP A 122 -2.18 10.21 10.32
N VAL A 123 -1.85 10.87 9.22
CA VAL A 123 -1.52 12.29 9.19
C VAL A 123 -2.67 13.03 8.54
N GLN A 124 -3.26 13.98 9.27
CA GLN A 124 -4.31 14.85 8.76
C GLN A 124 -3.89 16.30 8.94
N ASP A 125 -3.99 17.07 7.86
CA ASP A 125 -3.73 18.50 7.88
C ASP A 125 -5.06 19.25 8.01
N PHE A 126 -5.06 20.24 8.89
CA PHE A 126 -6.16 21.18 9.12
C PHE A 126 -5.69 22.60 8.80
N HIS A 127 -6.58 23.38 8.26
CA HIS A 127 -6.27 24.71 7.77
C HIS A 127 -7.23 25.74 8.38
N VAL A 128 -6.67 26.83 8.85
CA VAL A 128 -7.43 28.00 9.29
C VAL A 128 -7.43 29.02 8.19
N TYR A 129 -8.61 29.39 7.71
CA TYR A 129 -8.79 30.43 6.68
C TYR A 129 -9.58 31.62 7.23
N THR A 130 -9.39 32.78 6.58
CA THR A 130 -10.23 33.97 6.69
C THR A 130 -10.64 34.46 5.32
N LEU A 131 -11.70 35.26 5.22
CA LEU A 131 -12.11 35.90 3.95
C LEU A 131 -11.10 36.98 3.54
N ASN A 132 -10.69 36.96 2.27
CA ASN A 132 -9.75 37.95 1.76
C ASN A 132 -10.39 39.35 1.58
N ALA A 133 -9.56 40.36 1.34
CA ALA A 133 -10.00 41.76 1.20
C ALA A 133 -10.91 41.94 -0.02
N ASP A 134 -10.65 41.25 -1.13
CA ASP A 134 -11.42 41.36 -2.36
C ASP A 134 -12.84 40.82 -2.21
N TYR A 135 -12.98 39.66 -1.52
CA TYR A 135 -14.30 39.12 -1.20
C TYR A 135 -15.09 40.05 -0.29
N ARG A 136 -14.46 40.59 0.78
CA ARG A 136 -15.10 41.54 1.70
C ARG A 136 -15.51 42.84 0.99
N ALA A 137 -14.69 43.33 0.08
CA ALA A 137 -15.01 44.52 -0.70
C ALA A 137 -16.22 44.32 -1.63
N LYS A 138 -16.40 43.11 -2.16
CA LYS A 138 -17.58 42.75 -2.97
C LYS A 138 -18.84 42.55 -2.12
N HIS A 139 -18.68 42.30 -0.81
CA HIS A 139 -19.76 42.01 0.14
C HIS A 139 -19.74 42.96 1.33
N PRO A 140 -19.96 44.28 1.14
CA PRO A 140 -19.75 45.32 2.17
C PRO A 140 -20.76 45.26 3.32
N LEU A 141 -21.78 44.42 3.23
CA LEU A 141 -22.78 44.22 4.30
C LEU A 141 -22.42 43.12 5.30
N LEU A 142 -21.28 42.45 5.11
CA LEU A 142 -20.81 41.42 6.04
C LEU A 142 -20.57 42.06 7.44
N PRO A 143 -21.05 41.42 8.52
CA PRO A 143 -20.91 41.93 9.88
C PRO A 143 -19.51 41.76 10.47
N LEU A 144 -18.48 41.77 9.64
CA LEU A 144 -17.08 41.61 10.04
C LEU A 144 -16.48 42.97 10.39
N SER A 145 -16.02 43.13 11.61
CA SER A 145 -15.49 44.37 12.14
C SER A 145 -13.97 44.48 12.11
N HIS A 146 -13.30 43.42 11.67
CA HIS A 146 -11.83 43.30 11.69
C HIS A 146 -11.23 43.56 10.31
N GLU A 147 -10.10 44.28 10.26
CA GLU A 147 -9.30 44.37 9.02
C GLU A 147 -8.71 43.01 8.67
N VAL A 148 -8.57 42.75 7.37
CA VAL A 148 -7.99 41.48 6.90
C VAL A 148 -6.51 41.45 7.24
N SER A 149 -6.07 40.41 7.92
CA SER A 149 -4.66 40.14 8.23
C SER A 149 -4.27 38.74 7.74
N GLU A 150 -3.00 38.57 7.43
CA GLU A 150 -2.40 37.25 7.11
C GLU A 150 -1.82 36.58 8.37
N ASN A 151 -1.88 37.25 9.53
CA ASN A 151 -1.35 36.75 10.79
C ASN A 151 -2.47 36.22 11.67
N LEU A 152 -2.43 34.93 12.01
CA LEU A 152 -3.41 34.28 12.89
C LEU A 152 -3.58 35.01 14.25
N LEU A 153 -2.51 35.57 14.82
CA LEU A 153 -2.55 36.25 16.11
C LEU A 153 -3.47 37.49 16.13
N ASP A 154 -3.71 38.10 14.99
CA ASP A 154 -4.61 39.26 14.88
C ASP A 154 -6.09 38.86 14.99
N TYR A 155 -6.37 37.57 15.00
CA TYR A 155 -7.73 37.01 15.20
C TYR A 155 -7.98 36.52 16.60
N ALA A 156 -7.15 36.89 17.58
CA ALA A 156 -7.44 36.67 18.99
C ALA A 156 -8.78 37.33 19.40
N GLY A 157 -9.58 36.66 20.20
CA GLY A 157 -10.92 37.11 20.59
C GLY A 157 -11.98 37.02 19.50
N LYS A 158 -11.68 36.36 18.35
CA LYS A 158 -12.60 36.21 17.23
C LYS A 158 -13.28 34.83 17.23
N THR A 159 -14.30 34.71 16.38
CA THR A 159 -15.06 33.47 16.22
C THR A 159 -14.47 32.60 15.13
N PHE A 160 -14.22 31.35 15.48
CA PHE A 160 -13.76 30.28 14.57
C PHE A 160 -14.87 29.26 14.40
N VAL A 161 -15.36 29.10 13.18
CA VAL A 161 -16.37 28.11 12.84
C VAL A 161 -15.73 26.84 12.31
N TYR A 162 -16.31 25.68 12.60
CA TYR A 162 -15.84 24.39 12.15
C TYR A 162 -16.98 23.37 12.06
N PRO A 163 -16.91 22.37 11.13
CA PRO A 163 -17.93 21.33 11.04
C PRO A 163 -17.78 20.33 12.19
N GLN A 164 -18.90 19.73 12.59
CA GLN A 164 -18.89 18.67 13.60
C GLN A 164 -18.15 17.44 13.06
N SER A 165 -17.17 16.96 13.82
CA SER A 165 -16.51 15.68 13.62
C SER A 165 -16.19 15.09 14.99
N GLU A 166 -16.20 13.77 15.10
CA GLU A 166 -15.75 13.04 16.29
C GLU A 166 -14.26 12.65 16.20
N SER A 167 -13.57 13.14 15.17
CA SER A 167 -12.16 12.85 14.92
C SER A 167 -11.26 13.41 16.03
N LYS A 168 -10.36 12.54 16.52
CA LYS A 168 -9.27 12.98 17.43
C LYS A 168 -8.39 14.05 16.78
N ALA A 169 -8.14 13.92 15.46
CA ALA A 169 -7.36 14.89 14.70
C ALA A 169 -7.94 16.29 14.76
N GLN A 170 -9.25 16.43 14.55
CA GLN A 170 -9.90 17.73 14.64
C GLN A 170 -9.81 18.31 16.06
N THR A 171 -9.95 17.48 17.09
CA THR A 171 -9.79 17.93 18.47
C THR A 171 -8.38 18.45 18.70
N MET A 172 -7.35 17.73 18.27
CA MET A 172 -5.94 18.16 18.37
C MET A 172 -5.69 19.48 17.60
N ALA A 173 -6.26 19.62 16.41
CA ALA A 173 -6.15 20.85 15.62
C ALA A 173 -6.80 22.05 16.33
N LEU A 174 -7.99 21.88 16.90
CA LEU A 174 -8.67 22.92 17.69
C LEU A 174 -7.89 23.32 18.94
N ASP A 175 -7.30 22.34 19.63
CA ASP A 175 -6.46 22.61 20.81
C ASP A 175 -5.19 23.36 20.42
N GLN A 176 -4.58 23.04 19.26
CA GLN A 176 -3.42 23.78 18.77
C GLN A 176 -3.77 25.23 18.40
N VAL A 177 -4.92 25.49 17.73
CA VAL A 177 -5.38 26.86 17.47
C VAL A 177 -5.59 27.60 18.79
N ARG A 178 -6.16 26.93 19.79
CA ARG A 178 -6.36 27.51 21.13
C ARG A 178 -5.03 27.86 21.81
N GLU A 179 -4.03 27.02 21.70
CA GLU A 179 -2.68 27.29 22.22
C GLU A 179 -2.02 28.45 21.48
N ASP A 180 -2.06 28.47 20.14
CA ASP A 180 -1.49 29.53 19.30
C ASP A 180 -2.09 30.91 19.64
N LEU A 181 -3.37 30.97 20.08
CA LEU A 181 -4.08 32.19 20.47
C LEU A 181 -4.15 32.41 21.99
N ASN A 182 -3.37 31.67 22.81
CA ASN A 182 -3.39 31.74 24.26
C ASN A 182 -4.79 31.59 24.91
N GLY A 183 -5.67 30.83 24.28
CA GLY A 183 -7.03 30.56 24.72
C GLY A 183 -8.04 31.65 24.37
N ASP A 184 -7.63 32.74 23.74
CA ASP A 184 -8.49 33.87 23.38
C ASP A 184 -9.16 33.68 22.01
N LEU A 185 -10.20 32.83 21.97
CA LEU A 185 -11.03 32.60 20.78
C LEU A 185 -12.40 32.05 21.15
N PHE A 186 -13.39 32.27 20.30
CA PHE A 186 -14.71 31.67 20.38
C PHE A 186 -14.85 30.55 19.33
N LEU A 187 -15.17 29.33 19.78
CA LEU A 187 -15.37 28.18 18.89
C LEU A 187 -16.86 27.98 18.60
N SER A 188 -17.24 27.95 17.33
CA SER A 188 -18.61 27.76 16.86
C SER A 188 -18.72 26.49 16.04
N LYS A 189 -19.21 25.42 16.65
CA LYS A 189 -19.45 24.14 15.97
C LYS A 189 -20.74 24.18 15.14
N LYS A 190 -20.72 23.66 13.93
CA LYS A 190 -21.89 23.47 13.06
C LYS A 190 -22.13 21.98 12.79
N ALA A 191 -23.39 21.62 12.55
CA ALA A 191 -23.75 20.22 12.35
C ALA A 191 -23.19 19.66 11.01
N THR A 192 -23.13 20.50 9.98
CA THR A 192 -22.70 20.10 8.65
C THR A 192 -21.62 21.04 8.11
N LEU A 193 -20.90 20.57 7.08
CA LEU A 193 -19.95 21.40 6.33
C LEU A 193 -20.66 22.57 5.65
N TRP A 194 -21.87 22.34 5.12
CA TRP A 194 -22.73 23.38 4.54
C TRP A 194 -23.03 24.52 5.51
N GLU A 195 -23.55 24.20 6.70
CA GLU A 195 -23.82 25.21 7.73
C GLU A 195 -22.55 25.95 8.17
N THR A 196 -21.41 25.29 8.14
CA THR A 196 -20.11 25.88 8.47
C THR A 196 -19.72 26.93 7.44
N LEU A 197 -19.84 26.59 6.14
CA LEU A 197 -19.57 27.52 5.04
C LEU A 197 -20.53 28.71 5.03
N LEU A 198 -21.83 28.48 5.20
CA LEU A 198 -22.81 29.54 5.30
C LEU A 198 -22.47 30.50 6.45
N ALA A 199 -22.12 29.97 7.63
CA ALA A 199 -21.75 30.79 8.76
C ALA A 199 -20.49 31.63 8.50
N PHE A 200 -19.52 31.08 7.77
CA PHE A 200 -18.29 31.76 7.41
C PHE A 200 -18.51 32.84 6.35
N PHE A 201 -19.14 32.49 5.22
CA PHE A 201 -19.38 33.43 4.12
C PHE A 201 -20.43 34.50 4.44
N ASP A 202 -21.36 34.25 5.37
CA ASP A 202 -22.29 35.25 5.95
C ASP A 202 -21.59 36.20 6.95
N GLY A 203 -20.30 36.00 7.25
CA GLY A 203 -19.56 36.80 8.21
C GLY A 203 -19.96 36.59 9.67
N LYS A 204 -20.61 35.49 10.00
CA LYS A 204 -20.94 35.10 11.39
C LYS A 204 -19.72 34.58 12.16
N ALA A 205 -18.63 34.31 11.45
CA ALA A 205 -17.34 33.95 12.00
C ALA A 205 -16.22 34.59 11.15
N GLU A 206 -15.16 35.02 11.81
CA GLU A 206 -14.00 35.61 11.14
C GLU A 206 -13.07 34.57 10.53
N CYS A 207 -13.02 33.37 11.14
CA CYS A 207 -12.16 32.28 10.69
C CYS A 207 -12.96 30.97 10.56
N ILE A 208 -12.48 30.11 9.69
CA ILE A 208 -12.97 28.75 9.48
C ILE A 208 -11.82 27.76 9.63
N LEU A 209 -12.04 26.64 10.36
CA LEU A 209 -11.12 25.50 10.45
C LEU A 209 -11.67 24.35 9.63
N LEU A 210 -10.91 23.88 8.65
CA LEU A 210 -11.26 22.79 7.74
C LEU A 210 -10.11 21.79 7.65
N SER A 211 -10.43 20.51 7.50
CA SER A 211 -9.47 19.47 7.11
C SER A 211 -9.23 19.51 5.60
N ASP A 212 -8.12 18.91 5.13
CA ASP A 212 -7.87 18.65 3.70
C ASP A 212 -9.09 18.00 3.03
N ILE A 213 -9.66 16.98 3.67
CA ILE A 213 -10.85 16.27 3.19
C ILE A 213 -12.02 17.25 2.96
N ALA A 214 -12.28 18.15 3.92
CA ALA A 214 -13.37 19.12 3.82
C ALA A 214 -13.12 20.11 2.67
N ILE A 215 -11.88 20.53 2.45
CA ILE A 215 -11.51 21.44 1.35
C ILE A 215 -11.72 20.75 0.00
N ASP A 216 -11.28 19.49 -0.13
CA ASP A 216 -11.49 18.70 -1.36
C ASP A 216 -12.97 18.53 -1.68
N MET A 217 -13.82 18.33 -0.65
CA MET A 217 -15.27 18.26 -0.83
C MET A 217 -15.87 19.60 -1.27
N ILE A 218 -15.40 20.72 -0.72
CA ILE A 218 -15.84 22.07 -1.10
C ILE A 218 -15.52 22.37 -2.56
N GLU A 219 -14.32 22.02 -3.02
CA GLU A 219 -13.87 22.29 -4.38
C GLU A 219 -14.65 21.50 -5.45
N GLU A 220 -15.34 20.41 -5.07
CA GLU A 220 -16.27 19.71 -5.98
C GLU A 220 -17.58 20.47 -6.22
N THR A 221 -17.90 21.42 -5.35
CA THR A 221 -19.14 22.18 -5.48
C THR A 221 -18.96 23.35 -6.45
N SER A 222 -19.92 23.56 -7.35
CA SER A 222 -19.88 24.71 -8.26
C SER A 222 -20.05 26.04 -7.55
N GLU A 223 -20.64 26.04 -6.34
CA GLU A 223 -20.92 27.25 -5.57
C GLU A 223 -19.68 27.79 -4.84
N TYR A 224 -18.77 26.91 -4.43
CA TYR A 224 -17.56 27.26 -3.68
C TYR A 224 -16.27 26.77 -4.38
N ALA A 225 -16.32 26.55 -5.69
CA ALA A 225 -15.14 26.14 -6.47
C ALA A 225 -13.98 27.16 -6.39
N ASP A 226 -14.29 28.42 -6.09
CA ASP A 226 -13.37 29.53 -5.89
C ASP A 226 -13.07 29.81 -4.39
N PHE A 227 -13.29 28.80 -3.51
CA PHE A 227 -13.05 28.95 -2.07
C PHE A 227 -11.65 29.47 -1.75
N THR A 228 -10.62 28.89 -2.36
CA THR A 228 -9.23 29.29 -2.16
C THR A 228 -8.93 30.67 -2.70
N ASP A 229 -9.58 31.11 -3.78
CA ASP A 229 -9.44 32.45 -4.35
C ASP A 229 -10.08 33.54 -3.48
N ASN A 230 -11.11 33.19 -2.70
CA ASN A 230 -11.86 34.09 -1.83
C ASN A 230 -11.35 34.12 -0.39
N THR A 231 -10.35 33.31 -0.05
CA THR A 231 -9.83 33.16 1.31
C THR A 231 -8.33 33.38 1.42
N ILE A 232 -7.84 33.56 2.63
CA ILE A 232 -6.43 33.60 2.98
C ILE A 232 -6.16 32.47 3.98
N LEU A 233 -5.16 31.64 3.71
CA LEU A 233 -4.67 30.63 4.63
C LEU A 233 -3.84 31.30 5.73
N LEU A 234 -4.31 31.22 6.97
CA LEU A 234 -3.63 31.77 8.16
C LEU A 234 -2.68 30.77 8.80
N ARG A 235 -3.07 29.50 8.85
CA ARG A 235 -2.34 28.45 9.56
C ARG A 235 -2.64 27.08 8.97
N THR A 236 -1.61 26.25 8.83
CA THR A 236 -1.73 24.80 8.64
C THR A 236 -1.31 24.09 9.93
N ILE A 237 -2.11 23.16 10.38
CA ILE A 237 -1.89 22.36 11.58
C ILE A 237 -1.86 20.90 11.16
N ARG A 238 -0.70 20.27 11.32
CA ARG A 238 -0.52 18.85 11.07
C ARG A 238 -0.80 18.07 12.34
N THR A 239 -1.70 17.10 12.25
CA THR A 239 -2.02 16.17 13.33
C THR A 239 -1.60 14.77 12.97
N GLU A 240 -1.06 14.05 13.93
CA GLU A 240 -0.62 12.66 13.80
C GLU A 240 -1.43 11.80 14.78
N ILE A 241 -2.14 10.81 14.26
CA ILE A 241 -2.94 9.89 15.07
C ILE A 241 -2.37 8.49 14.89
N GLU A 242 -2.10 7.83 16.01
CA GLU A 242 -1.82 6.39 15.98
C GLU A 242 -3.11 5.63 15.65
N VAL A 243 -3.10 4.92 14.54
CA VAL A 243 -4.16 4.01 14.12
C VAL A 243 -3.66 2.59 14.32
N GLU A 244 -4.34 1.85 15.19
CA GLU A 244 -4.10 0.42 15.33
C GLU A 244 -4.86 -0.31 14.22
N GLU A 245 -4.13 -0.89 13.28
CA GLU A 245 -4.70 -1.79 12.28
C GLU A 245 -4.36 -3.23 12.63
N ASP A 246 -5.38 -4.06 12.71
CA ASP A 246 -5.20 -5.52 12.81
C ASP A 246 -4.76 -6.09 11.46
N ILE A 247 -3.46 -6.44 11.32
CA ILE A 247 -3.03 -7.27 10.20
C ILE A 247 -3.39 -8.72 10.51
N THR A 248 -4.51 -9.15 10.05
CA THR A 248 -4.95 -10.53 10.27
C THR A 248 -5.22 -11.30 8.99
N SER A 249 -5.25 -10.62 7.85
CA SER A 249 -5.63 -11.28 6.61
C SER A 249 -4.43 -11.87 5.88
N LYS A 250 -4.34 -13.21 5.87
CA LYS A 250 -3.40 -13.94 5.02
C LYS A 250 -4.04 -14.18 3.67
N ILE A 251 -3.36 -13.77 2.60
CA ILE A 251 -3.68 -14.25 1.27
C ILE A 251 -3.36 -15.75 1.28
N SER A 252 -4.37 -16.59 1.04
CA SER A 252 -4.14 -18.03 0.90
C SER A 252 -3.47 -18.32 -0.45
N GLU A 253 -2.88 -19.51 -0.61
CA GLU A 253 -2.45 -20.01 -1.93
C GLU A 253 -3.64 -20.14 -2.91
N LYS A 254 -4.87 -19.98 -2.43
CA LYS A 254 -6.11 -19.98 -3.19
C LYS A 254 -6.38 -18.58 -3.79
N ALA A 255 -7.41 -18.50 -4.62
CA ALA A 255 -7.87 -17.26 -5.19
C ALA A 255 -8.36 -16.26 -4.12
N PHE A 256 -8.14 -14.97 -4.37
CA PHE A 256 -8.51 -13.88 -3.46
C PHE A 256 -8.79 -12.59 -4.24
N THR A 257 -9.53 -11.67 -3.62
CA THR A 257 -9.76 -10.33 -4.18
C THR A 257 -9.17 -9.26 -3.26
N VAL A 258 -8.53 -8.26 -3.88
CA VAL A 258 -7.92 -7.10 -3.21
C VAL A 258 -8.53 -5.81 -3.77
N PHE A 259 -8.95 -4.91 -2.90
CA PHE A 259 -9.28 -3.55 -3.28
C PHE A 259 -7.99 -2.72 -3.39
N ILE A 260 -7.72 -2.19 -4.59
CA ILE A 260 -6.59 -1.29 -4.83
C ILE A 260 -7.11 0.13 -4.86
N ALA A 261 -6.60 0.97 -3.96
CA ALA A 261 -6.95 2.37 -3.84
C ALA A 261 -5.77 3.27 -4.23
N GLY A 262 -6.03 4.24 -5.07
CA GLY A 262 -5.13 5.37 -5.32
C GLY A 262 -5.62 6.59 -4.56
N ASN A 263 -4.79 7.12 -3.66
CA ASN A 263 -5.13 8.25 -2.81
C ASN A 263 -4.18 9.42 -3.11
N ASP A 264 -4.73 10.59 -3.43
CA ASP A 264 -3.98 11.84 -3.59
C ASP A 264 -4.22 12.73 -2.37
N THR A 265 -3.45 12.54 -1.33
CA THR A 265 -3.52 13.42 -0.16
C THR A 265 -2.68 14.68 -0.40
N ARG A 266 -3.23 15.86 -0.07
CA ARG A 266 -2.51 17.15 -0.16
C ARG A 266 -1.25 17.17 0.70
N SER A 267 -1.25 16.44 1.82
CA SER A 267 -0.09 16.27 2.70
C SER A 267 1.07 15.49 2.06
N GLY A 268 0.82 14.78 0.94
CA GLY A 268 1.79 13.87 0.32
C GLY A 268 2.10 12.62 1.16
N VAL A 269 1.48 12.48 2.32
CA VAL A 269 1.60 11.30 3.19
C VAL A 269 0.47 10.34 2.87
N LEU A 270 0.80 9.06 2.73
CA LEU A 270 -0.19 8.02 2.50
C LEU A 270 -1.09 7.87 3.72
N SER A 271 -2.41 8.04 3.54
CA SER A 271 -3.44 7.85 4.54
C SER A 271 -4.42 6.77 4.08
N ILE A 272 -4.98 6.02 5.03
CA ILE A 272 -6.11 5.10 4.78
C ILE A 272 -7.46 5.83 4.82
N TYR A 273 -7.45 7.09 5.22
CA TYR A 273 -8.59 8.01 5.20
C TYR A 273 -8.39 9.04 4.12
N GLY A 274 -9.45 9.41 3.46
CA GLY A 274 -9.46 10.41 2.41
C GLY A 274 -10.06 9.85 1.12
N ARG A 275 -10.21 10.73 0.14
CA ARG A 275 -10.81 10.38 -1.15
C ARG A 275 -9.94 9.38 -1.90
N THR A 276 -10.59 8.42 -2.53
CA THR A 276 -9.96 7.51 -3.47
C THR A 276 -10.26 7.98 -4.90
N ASP A 277 -9.22 8.22 -5.68
CA ASP A 277 -9.33 8.62 -7.10
C ASP A 277 -9.12 7.45 -8.06
N VAL A 278 -8.61 6.34 -7.53
CA VAL A 278 -8.45 5.05 -8.21
C VAL A 278 -9.10 4.00 -7.35
N ASP A 279 -10.10 3.31 -7.90
CA ASP A 279 -10.88 2.30 -7.22
C ASP A 279 -10.92 1.03 -8.08
N ILE A 280 -10.12 0.03 -7.72
CA ILE A 280 -9.97 -1.19 -8.52
C ILE A 280 -10.17 -2.42 -7.63
N LEU A 281 -10.99 -3.37 -8.10
CA LEU A 281 -11.02 -4.74 -7.58
C LEU A 281 -10.07 -5.60 -8.42
N LEU A 282 -9.04 -6.14 -7.78
CA LEU A 282 -8.10 -7.09 -8.36
C LEU A 282 -8.36 -8.47 -7.79
N THR A 283 -8.89 -9.37 -8.61
CA THR A 283 -9.09 -10.78 -8.24
C THR A 283 -7.99 -11.63 -8.86
N VAL A 284 -7.30 -12.41 -8.03
CA VAL A 284 -6.14 -13.21 -8.43
C VAL A 284 -6.39 -14.68 -8.09
N ASN A 285 -6.18 -15.55 -9.05
CA ASN A 285 -6.15 -16.99 -8.83
C ASN A 285 -4.77 -17.56 -9.21
N PRO A 286 -3.90 -17.82 -8.21
CA PRO A 286 -2.58 -18.35 -8.47
C PRO A 286 -2.58 -19.77 -9.02
N GLU A 287 -3.58 -20.60 -8.74
CA GLU A 287 -3.64 -21.98 -9.25
C GLU A 287 -3.85 -22.02 -10.76
N THR A 288 -4.73 -21.17 -11.27
CA THR A 288 -5.07 -21.06 -12.69
C THR A 288 -4.26 -20.01 -13.44
N ALA A 289 -3.39 -19.26 -12.74
CA ALA A 289 -2.61 -18.14 -13.27
C ALA A 289 -3.49 -17.09 -13.98
N GLN A 290 -4.52 -16.63 -13.28
CA GLN A 290 -5.45 -15.62 -13.77
C GLN A 290 -5.49 -14.41 -12.87
N ALA A 291 -5.64 -13.23 -13.47
CA ALA A 291 -5.93 -11.98 -12.78
C ALA A 291 -7.04 -11.23 -13.52
N LEU A 292 -8.06 -10.83 -12.77
CA LEU A 292 -9.15 -9.98 -13.23
C LEU A 292 -9.04 -8.61 -12.59
N ILE A 293 -8.98 -7.58 -13.40
CA ILE A 293 -8.94 -6.17 -13.01
C ILE A 293 -10.28 -5.55 -13.32
N VAL A 294 -10.98 -5.01 -12.31
CA VAL A 294 -12.22 -4.26 -12.49
C VAL A 294 -12.03 -2.85 -11.96
N SER A 295 -11.97 -1.87 -12.87
CA SER A 295 -11.87 -0.45 -12.52
C SER A 295 -13.28 0.14 -12.38
N ILE A 296 -13.54 0.80 -11.25
CA ILE A 296 -14.83 1.32 -10.85
C ILE A 296 -14.75 2.86 -10.87
N PRO A 297 -15.72 3.56 -11.48
CA PRO A 297 -15.75 5.01 -11.45
C PRO A 297 -15.79 5.55 -10.02
N ARG A 298 -14.93 6.51 -9.69
CA ARG A 298 -14.88 7.12 -8.35
C ARG A 298 -16.20 7.82 -7.95
N ASP A 299 -16.98 8.25 -8.95
CA ASP A 299 -18.27 8.91 -8.75
C ASP A 299 -19.44 7.92 -8.66
N THR A 300 -19.17 6.60 -8.63
CA THR A 300 -20.18 5.57 -8.44
C THR A 300 -21.03 5.86 -7.20
N TYR A 301 -22.36 5.85 -7.38
CA TYR A 301 -23.32 6.16 -6.33
C TYR A 301 -23.74 4.88 -5.64
N LEU A 302 -23.43 4.75 -4.34
CA LEU A 302 -23.67 3.53 -3.59
C LEU A 302 -23.90 3.84 -2.11
N GLU A 303 -24.35 2.83 -1.36
CA GLU A 303 -24.56 2.95 0.08
C GLU A 303 -23.23 3.22 0.84
N ASN A 304 -23.25 4.21 1.74
CA ASN A 304 -22.15 4.49 2.66
C ASN A 304 -22.44 3.87 4.04
N PRO A 305 -21.80 2.73 4.38
CA PRO A 305 -22.07 2.02 5.63
C PRO A 305 -21.82 2.86 6.88
N ALA A 306 -20.74 3.65 6.90
CA ALA A 306 -20.38 4.50 8.03
C ALA A 306 -21.40 5.62 8.29
N LEU A 307 -22.20 6.00 7.28
CA LEU A 307 -23.20 7.05 7.35
C LEU A 307 -24.65 6.49 7.27
N GLY A 308 -24.87 5.35 7.89
CA GLY A 308 -26.20 4.72 8.02
C GLY A 308 -26.79 4.20 6.71
N ASN A 309 -25.94 3.83 5.76
CA ASN A 309 -26.29 3.34 4.41
C ASN A 309 -27.05 4.38 3.55
N GLY A 310 -26.88 5.68 3.83
CA GLY A 310 -27.30 6.71 2.88
C GLY A 310 -26.45 6.65 1.61
N LEU A 311 -27.03 7.02 0.48
CA LEU A 311 -26.32 6.99 -0.81
C LEU A 311 -25.25 8.09 -0.88
N ASP A 312 -24.06 7.73 -1.38
CA ASP A 312 -22.88 8.59 -1.47
C ASP A 312 -22.03 8.24 -2.69
N LYS A 313 -21.04 9.06 -2.98
CA LYS A 313 -20.02 8.77 -4.00
C LYS A 313 -18.99 7.79 -3.44
N LEU A 314 -18.55 6.84 -4.25
CA LEU A 314 -17.51 5.87 -3.89
C LEU A 314 -16.27 6.57 -3.30
N THR A 315 -15.78 7.62 -3.95
CA THR A 315 -14.62 8.39 -3.48
C THR A 315 -14.83 8.98 -2.07
N HIS A 316 -16.06 9.30 -1.65
CA HIS A 316 -16.37 9.83 -0.33
C HIS A 316 -16.37 8.76 0.76
N LEU A 317 -16.63 7.49 0.42
CA LEU A 317 -16.59 6.39 1.38
C LEU A 317 -15.21 6.28 2.03
N GLY A 318 -14.14 6.56 1.26
CA GLY A 318 -12.76 6.57 1.75
C GLY A 318 -12.49 7.58 2.86
N ASN A 319 -13.31 8.65 2.99
CA ASN A 319 -13.20 9.59 4.10
C ASN A 319 -13.44 8.93 5.48
N ASN A 320 -14.18 7.82 5.49
CA ASN A 320 -14.42 6.98 6.66
C ASN A 320 -13.48 5.76 6.73
N GLY A 321 -12.47 5.72 5.87
CA GLY A 321 -11.46 4.67 5.79
C GLY A 321 -11.70 3.64 4.69
N LEU A 322 -10.63 3.00 4.22
CA LEU A 322 -10.68 2.04 3.10
C LEU A 322 -11.57 0.83 3.38
N MET A 323 -11.69 0.39 4.65
CA MET A 323 -12.59 -0.70 5.00
C MET A 323 -14.07 -0.33 4.82
N ASN A 324 -14.43 0.94 5.04
CA ASN A 324 -15.77 1.43 4.73
C ASN A 324 -16.05 1.41 3.21
N THR A 325 -15.05 1.77 2.40
CA THR A 325 -15.15 1.65 0.92
C THR A 325 -15.37 0.20 0.50
N ILE A 326 -14.59 -0.73 1.07
CA ILE A 326 -14.73 -2.17 0.81
C ILE A 326 -16.12 -2.66 1.20
N GLU A 327 -16.64 -2.27 2.35
CA GLU A 327 -17.97 -2.69 2.79
C GLU A 327 -19.08 -2.18 1.84
N GLY A 328 -18.97 -0.93 1.36
CA GLY A 328 -19.87 -0.41 0.33
C GLY A 328 -19.81 -1.20 -0.99
N LEU A 329 -18.59 -1.53 -1.44
CA LEU A 329 -18.39 -2.34 -2.65
C LEU A 329 -18.89 -3.79 -2.47
N ASN A 330 -18.67 -4.38 -1.30
CA ASN A 330 -19.19 -5.72 -0.98
C ASN A 330 -20.72 -5.77 -1.06
N LYS A 331 -21.39 -4.74 -0.57
CA LYS A 331 -22.86 -4.63 -0.71
C LYS A 331 -23.30 -4.45 -2.15
N LEU A 332 -22.62 -3.57 -2.91
CA LEU A 332 -22.99 -3.30 -4.29
C LEU A 332 -22.83 -4.52 -5.20
N TYR A 333 -21.75 -5.28 -5.04
CA TYR A 333 -21.39 -6.41 -5.91
C TYR A 333 -21.68 -7.78 -5.30
N ASP A 334 -22.27 -7.86 -4.10
CA ASP A 334 -22.48 -9.11 -3.33
C ASP A 334 -21.20 -9.95 -3.18
N LEU A 335 -20.14 -9.32 -2.66
CA LEU A 335 -18.81 -9.88 -2.49
C LEU A 335 -18.40 -9.95 -1.02
N ASP A 336 -17.30 -10.66 -0.73
CA ASP A 336 -16.62 -10.69 0.57
C ASP A 336 -15.14 -10.32 0.42
N VAL A 337 -14.87 -9.11 -0.05
CA VAL A 337 -13.53 -8.55 -0.14
C VAL A 337 -13.09 -8.10 1.25
N GLN A 338 -11.90 -8.53 1.69
CA GLN A 338 -11.34 -8.24 3.01
C GLN A 338 -9.96 -7.57 2.93
N HIS A 339 -9.36 -7.56 1.74
CA HIS A 339 -7.99 -7.10 1.53
C HIS A 339 -7.94 -5.78 0.79
N TYR A 340 -6.98 -4.93 1.16
CA TYR A 340 -6.68 -3.72 0.40
C TYR A 340 -5.18 -3.50 0.21
N ALA A 341 -4.86 -2.72 -0.80
CA ALA A 341 -3.56 -2.10 -1.01
C ALA A 341 -3.78 -0.66 -1.49
N ALA A 342 -3.24 0.31 -0.77
CA ALA A 342 -3.33 1.70 -1.13
C ALA A 342 -1.97 2.30 -1.44
N VAL A 343 -1.92 3.15 -2.46
CA VAL A 343 -0.73 3.87 -2.90
C VAL A 343 -1.06 5.34 -3.12
N ASN A 344 -0.07 6.21 -2.94
CA ASN A 344 -0.15 7.59 -3.38
C ASN A 344 0.64 7.80 -4.70
N PHE A 345 0.55 8.97 -5.28
CA PHE A 345 1.20 9.28 -6.55
C PHE A 345 2.72 9.09 -6.53
N SER A 346 3.38 9.53 -5.46
CA SER A 346 4.83 9.38 -5.36
C SER A 346 5.27 7.91 -5.26
N THR A 347 4.48 7.08 -4.59
CA THR A 347 4.71 5.64 -4.52
C THR A 347 4.47 4.97 -5.87
N PHE A 348 3.39 5.33 -6.56
CA PHE A 348 3.08 4.82 -7.89
C PHE A 348 4.24 5.08 -8.86
N GLN A 349 4.75 6.33 -8.94
CA GLN A 349 5.92 6.66 -9.75
C GLN A 349 7.13 5.80 -9.39
N LYS A 350 7.46 5.70 -8.10
CA LYS A 350 8.60 4.90 -7.62
C LYS A 350 8.48 3.41 -7.96
N ILE A 351 7.27 2.84 -7.91
CA ILE A 351 7.04 1.45 -8.31
C ILE A 351 7.43 1.29 -9.78
N ILE A 352 6.87 2.12 -10.66
CA ILE A 352 7.10 2.05 -12.11
C ILE A 352 8.57 2.26 -12.44
N ASP A 353 9.24 3.25 -11.87
CA ASP A 353 10.66 3.50 -12.11
C ASP A 353 11.55 2.35 -11.62
N THR A 354 11.22 1.78 -10.46
CA THR A 354 11.98 0.65 -9.90
C THR A 354 11.90 -0.60 -10.77
N ILE A 355 10.74 -0.86 -11.39
CA ILE A 355 10.58 -1.96 -12.33
C ILE A 355 11.11 -1.64 -13.74
N GLY A 356 11.64 -0.43 -13.95
CA GLY A 356 12.23 0.03 -15.21
C GLY A 356 11.21 0.42 -16.27
N GLY A 357 10.16 1.12 -15.86
CA GLY A 357 9.07 1.55 -16.73
C GLY A 357 8.11 0.41 -17.10
N ILE A 358 7.06 0.74 -17.80
CA ILE A 358 6.05 -0.20 -18.30
C ILE A 358 5.83 -0.02 -19.79
N ASP A 359 5.48 -1.11 -20.48
CA ASP A 359 5.10 -1.10 -21.88
C ASP A 359 3.59 -1.28 -21.99
N ILE A 360 2.91 -0.32 -22.64
CA ILE A 360 1.47 -0.32 -22.83
C ILE A 360 1.12 -0.21 -24.32
N TYR A 361 -0.11 -0.61 -24.67
CA TYR A 361 -0.74 -0.24 -25.93
C TYR A 361 -1.77 0.85 -25.66
N ASN A 362 -1.51 2.06 -26.17
CA ASN A 362 -2.44 3.18 -26.09
C ASN A 362 -3.46 3.10 -27.23
N PRO A 363 -4.78 2.97 -26.96
CA PRO A 363 -5.78 2.75 -27.99
C PRO A 363 -6.00 3.95 -28.91
N TYR A 364 -5.80 5.18 -28.43
CA TYR A 364 -6.00 6.41 -29.17
C TYR A 364 -5.03 7.51 -28.71
N ASP A 365 -4.77 8.48 -29.58
CA ASP A 365 -3.93 9.61 -29.24
C ASP A 365 -4.68 10.66 -28.41
N PHE A 366 -4.01 11.22 -27.42
CA PHE A 366 -4.53 12.32 -26.63
C PHE A 366 -3.41 13.22 -26.08
N LYS A 367 -3.81 14.41 -25.67
CA LYS A 367 -2.92 15.36 -24.99
C LYS A 367 -3.16 15.29 -23.48
N GLY A 368 -2.12 14.99 -22.73
CA GLY A 368 -2.10 15.13 -21.27
C GLY A 368 -1.94 16.61 -20.85
N ILE A 369 -1.59 16.83 -19.60
CA ILE A 369 -1.33 18.17 -19.05
C ILE A 369 -0.07 18.76 -19.70
N TYR A 370 1.01 18.00 -19.73
CA TYR A 370 2.33 18.42 -20.26
C TYR A 370 2.76 17.60 -21.46
N LEU A 371 2.35 16.33 -21.55
CA LEU A 371 2.81 15.36 -22.54
C LEU A 371 1.74 15.08 -23.60
N TYR A 372 2.19 14.52 -24.72
CA TYR A 372 1.31 13.99 -25.76
C TYR A 372 1.52 12.49 -25.87
N PHE A 373 0.44 11.72 -25.79
CA PHE A 373 0.44 10.27 -25.84
C PHE A 373 -0.11 9.80 -27.19
N PRO A 374 0.76 9.39 -28.14
CA PRO A 374 0.31 8.85 -29.42
C PRO A 374 -0.35 7.48 -29.27
N ALA A 375 -1.25 7.14 -30.17
CA ALA A 375 -1.81 5.79 -30.27
C ALA A 375 -0.72 4.77 -30.63
N GLY A 376 -0.82 3.55 -30.09
CA GLY A 376 0.12 2.45 -30.34
C GLY A 376 0.92 2.06 -29.12
N ASN A 377 2.06 1.41 -29.34
CA ASN A 377 2.93 0.93 -28.25
C ASN A 377 3.74 2.10 -27.67
N LEU A 378 3.65 2.25 -26.36
CA LEU A 378 4.38 3.25 -25.58
C LEU A 378 5.19 2.57 -24.49
N HIS A 379 6.36 3.11 -24.19
CA HIS A 379 7.09 2.83 -22.97
C HIS A 379 6.97 4.05 -22.07
N LEU A 380 6.48 3.85 -20.83
CA LEU A 380 6.23 4.92 -19.87
C LEU A 380 7.12 4.73 -18.64
N ASP A 381 7.80 5.79 -18.22
CA ASP A 381 8.40 5.89 -16.90
C ASP A 381 7.36 6.25 -15.83
N GLY A 382 7.79 6.48 -14.58
CA GLY A 382 6.86 6.76 -13.47
C GLY A 382 6.12 8.09 -13.64
N GLU A 383 6.77 9.13 -14.15
CA GLU A 383 6.16 10.46 -14.37
C GLU A 383 5.15 10.41 -15.53
N GLU A 384 5.56 9.82 -16.65
CA GLU A 384 4.72 9.62 -17.82
C GLU A 384 3.49 8.75 -17.52
N ALA A 385 3.68 7.66 -16.79
CA ALA A 385 2.60 6.78 -16.36
C ALA A 385 1.63 7.48 -15.40
N LEU A 386 2.13 8.31 -14.48
CA LEU A 386 1.27 9.08 -13.59
C LEU A 386 0.42 10.09 -14.35
N GLU A 387 1.00 10.82 -15.32
CA GLU A 387 0.24 11.73 -16.16
C GLU A 387 -0.81 10.97 -16.99
N TYR A 388 -0.43 9.81 -17.56
CA TYR A 388 -1.32 8.95 -18.34
C TYR A 388 -2.58 8.52 -17.57
N VAL A 389 -2.44 8.11 -16.29
CA VAL A 389 -3.57 7.64 -15.48
C VAL A 389 -4.37 8.75 -14.80
N ARG A 390 -3.89 10.00 -14.82
CA ARG A 390 -4.56 11.16 -14.20
C ARG A 390 -5.35 12.01 -15.19
N GLU A 391 -5.00 11.94 -16.47
CA GLU A 391 -5.68 12.77 -17.48
C GLU A 391 -7.16 12.41 -17.59
N ARG A 392 -8.03 13.42 -17.59
CA ARG A 392 -9.48 13.29 -17.77
C ARG A 392 -10.10 14.40 -18.59
N HIS A 393 -9.51 15.60 -18.53
CA HIS A 393 -10.11 16.80 -19.14
C HIS A 393 -10.00 16.83 -20.66
N ASN A 394 -8.92 16.24 -21.19
CA ASN A 394 -8.65 16.17 -22.62
C ASN A 394 -9.10 14.83 -23.24
N LEU A 395 -9.79 13.99 -22.47
CA LEU A 395 -10.33 12.70 -22.92
C LEU A 395 -11.78 12.85 -23.36
N ALA A 396 -12.18 12.07 -24.36
CA ALA A 396 -13.51 12.17 -24.96
C ALA A 396 -14.64 11.83 -23.98
N SER A 397 -14.45 10.79 -23.18
CA SER A 397 -15.40 10.31 -22.17
C SER A 397 -14.98 10.68 -20.74
N GLY A 398 -13.96 11.54 -20.59
CA GLY A 398 -13.52 12.06 -19.30
C GLY A 398 -13.10 10.99 -18.32
N ASP A 399 -13.85 10.83 -17.23
CA ASP A 399 -13.53 9.91 -16.14
C ASP A 399 -13.57 8.43 -16.57
N PHE A 400 -14.43 8.07 -17.50
CA PHE A 400 -14.50 6.68 -18.01
C PHE A 400 -13.24 6.28 -18.77
N ASP A 401 -12.71 7.15 -19.63
CA ASP A 401 -11.44 6.91 -20.35
C ASP A 401 -10.27 6.84 -19.36
N ARG A 402 -10.28 7.66 -18.31
CA ARG A 402 -9.29 7.59 -17.23
C ARG A 402 -9.29 6.23 -16.54
N ASN A 403 -10.46 5.66 -16.25
CA ASN A 403 -10.58 4.34 -15.64
C ASN A 403 -10.01 3.24 -16.56
N GLU A 404 -10.21 3.35 -17.88
CA GLU A 404 -9.57 2.46 -18.86
C GLU A 404 -8.04 2.58 -18.79
N HIS A 405 -7.50 3.80 -18.76
CA HIS A 405 -6.06 4.04 -18.63
C HIS A 405 -5.47 3.43 -17.36
N GLN A 406 -6.16 3.53 -16.24
CA GLN A 406 -5.75 2.91 -14.98
C GLN A 406 -5.70 1.39 -15.08
N ALA A 407 -6.69 0.76 -15.72
CA ALA A 407 -6.72 -0.68 -15.94
C ALA A 407 -5.59 -1.16 -16.87
N ILE A 408 -5.33 -0.42 -17.97
CA ILE A 408 -4.22 -0.68 -18.91
C ILE A 408 -2.87 -0.65 -18.18
N VAL A 409 -2.63 0.38 -17.39
CA VAL A 409 -1.37 0.52 -16.64
C VAL A 409 -1.22 -0.56 -15.59
N LEU A 410 -2.27 -0.85 -14.80
CA LEU A 410 -2.20 -1.94 -13.81
C LEU A 410 -1.94 -3.30 -14.47
N LYS A 411 -2.57 -3.57 -15.61
CA LYS A 411 -2.28 -4.78 -16.40
C LYS A 411 -0.80 -4.86 -16.80
N ALA A 412 -0.23 -3.77 -17.29
CA ALA A 412 1.18 -3.71 -17.67
C ALA A 412 2.12 -3.90 -16.46
N VAL A 413 1.80 -3.30 -15.32
CA VAL A 413 2.52 -3.51 -14.06
C VAL A 413 2.47 -4.99 -13.65
N LEU A 414 1.29 -5.62 -13.62
CA LEU A 414 1.16 -7.04 -13.27
C LEU A 414 1.92 -7.95 -14.25
N GLN A 415 1.86 -7.68 -15.56
CA GLN A 415 2.63 -8.42 -16.56
C GLN A 415 4.14 -8.30 -16.30
N LYS A 416 4.60 -7.12 -15.89
CA LYS A 416 6.02 -6.90 -15.59
C LYS A 416 6.42 -7.54 -14.26
N LEU A 417 5.55 -7.50 -13.24
CA LEU A 417 5.76 -8.17 -11.94
C LEU A 417 5.81 -9.70 -12.05
N THR A 418 5.16 -10.30 -13.04
CA THR A 418 5.25 -11.74 -13.33
C THR A 418 6.47 -12.12 -14.18
N ASN A 419 7.28 -11.15 -14.60
CA ASN A 419 8.47 -11.39 -15.42
C ASN A 419 9.73 -11.58 -14.56
N ARG A 420 10.65 -12.44 -15.02
CA ARG A 420 11.91 -12.78 -14.34
C ARG A 420 12.81 -11.57 -14.04
N GLU A 421 12.78 -10.54 -14.88
CA GLU A 421 13.63 -9.35 -14.75
C GLU A 421 13.40 -8.58 -13.44
N ILE A 422 12.22 -8.70 -12.86
CA ILE A 422 11.88 -8.07 -11.57
C ILE A 422 12.64 -8.67 -10.39
N LEU A 423 13.01 -9.93 -10.50
CA LEU A 423 13.81 -10.58 -9.45
C LEU A 423 15.18 -9.93 -9.26
N GLU A 424 15.79 -9.50 -10.34
CA GLU A 424 17.07 -8.81 -10.28
C GLU A 424 16.92 -7.44 -9.62
N LYS A 425 15.72 -6.84 -9.69
CA LYS A 425 15.38 -5.54 -9.12
C LYS A 425 14.63 -5.63 -7.78
N ALA A 426 14.29 -6.83 -7.31
CA ALA A 426 13.54 -7.01 -6.05
C ALA A 426 14.16 -6.31 -4.83
N PRO A 427 15.49 -6.30 -4.62
CA PRO A 427 16.10 -5.55 -3.52
C PRO A 427 15.88 -4.03 -3.63
N ASP A 428 15.96 -3.47 -4.85
CA ASP A 428 15.74 -2.04 -5.09
C ASP A 428 14.26 -1.68 -4.91
N LEU A 429 13.38 -2.53 -5.41
CA LEU A 429 11.92 -2.41 -5.19
C LEU A 429 11.60 -2.39 -3.69
N ILE A 430 12.13 -3.35 -2.93
CA ILE A 430 11.96 -3.44 -1.48
C ILE A 430 12.47 -2.16 -0.78
N ASN A 431 13.65 -1.67 -1.17
CA ASN A 431 14.23 -0.47 -0.56
C ASN A 431 13.40 0.80 -0.88
N ASN A 432 12.95 0.95 -2.12
CA ASN A 432 12.25 2.15 -2.58
C ASN A 432 10.80 2.22 -2.11
N LEU A 433 10.15 1.07 -1.90
CA LEU A 433 8.74 0.99 -1.47
C LEU A 433 8.56 0.93 0.04
N SER A 434 9.66 0.83 0.81
CA SER A 434 9.58 0.77 2.27
C SER A 434 8.83 1.97 2.85
N GLY A 435 7.68 1.72 3.47
CA GLY A 435 6.83 2.73 4.09
C GLY A 435 5.93 3.53 3.13
N SER A 436 5.80 3.08 1.89
CA SER A 436 5.04 3.80 0.86
C SER A 436 3.74 3.11 0.42
N ILE A 437 3.49 1.86 0.84
CA ILE A 437 2.26 1.11 0.55
C ILE A 437 1.53 0.84 1.86
N ALA A 438 0.23 1.11 1.90
CA ALA A 438 -0.64 0.70 3.00
C ALA A 438 -1.42 -0.54 2.58
N THR A 439 -1.38 -1.60 3.40
CA THR A 439 -2.11 -2.83 3.13
C THR A 439 -2.35 -3.61 4.42
N ASN A 440 -3.49 -4.29 4.51
CA ASN A 440 -3.80 -5.24 5.58
C ASN A 440 -3.43 -6.70 5.21
N ILE A 441 -2.74 -6.91 4.10
CA ILE A 441 -2.27 -8.23 3.67
C ILE A 441 -0.98 -8.57 4.42
N ASP A 442 -0.91 -9.80 4.95
CA ASP A 442 0.32 -10.32 5.56
C ASP A 442 1.47 -10.33 4.55
N PRO A 443 2.56 -9.61 4.81
CA PRO A 443 3.70 -9.51 3.89
C PRO A 443 4.33 -10.84 3.54
N THR A 444 4.30 -11.79 4.47
CA THR A 444 4.87 -13.12 4.24
C THR A 444 4.08 -13.87 3.17
N SER A 445 2.77 -13.68 3.13
CA SER A 445 1.89 -14.26 2.10
C SER A 445 2.20 -13.69 0.70
N ILE A 446 2.44 -12.38 0.59
CA ILE A 446 2.82 -11.74 -0.69
C ILE A 446 4.15 -12.30 -1.17
N MET A 447 5.12 -12.45 -0.27
CA MET A 447 6.43 -12.99 -0.62
C MET A 447 6.39 -14.49 -0.98
N GLU A 448 5.54 -15.27 -0.31
CA GLU A 448 5.32 -16.68 -0.65
C GLU A 448 4.74 -16.80 -2.06
N LEU A 449 3.70 -16.01 -2.38
CA LEU A 449 3.09 -15.96 -3.70
C LEU A 449 4.10 -15.57 -4.79
N ALA A 450 4.85 -14.48 -4.57
CA ALA A 450 5.89 -14.03 -5.50
C ALA A 450 6.98 -15.10 -5.69
N SER A 451 7.46 -15.71 -4.61
CA SER A 451 8.48 -16.76 -4.65
C SER A 451 8.01 -18.02 -5.39
N GLU A 452 6.72 -18.35 -5.23
CA GLU A 452 6.12 -19.49 -5.93
C GLU A 452 6.03 -19.24 -7.44
N GLU A 453 5.62 -18.03 -7.83
CA GLU A 453 5.53 -17.62 -9.23
C GLU A 453 6.89 -17.65 -9.94
N LEU A 454 7.96 -17.27 -9.23
CA LEU A 454 9.33 -17.37 -9.75
C LEU A 454 9.74 -18.78 -10.13
N ILE A 455 9.21 -19.77 -9.42
CA ILE A 455 9.51 -21.19 -9.67
C ILE A 455 8.63 -21.74 -10.77
N LYS A 456 7.32 -21.48 -10.69
CA LYS A 456 6.31 -22.04 -11.59
C LYS A 456 6.34 -21.42 -12.98
N ARG A 457 6.74 -20.14 -13.10
CA ARG A 457 6.86 -19.40 -14.37
C ARG A 457 5.64 -19.53 -15.27
N ARG A 458 4.47 -19.30 -14.70
CA ARG A 458 3.20 -19.43 -15.42
C ARG A 458 3.00 -18.27 -16.39
N ASN A 459 2.28 -18.53 -17.47
CA ASN A 459 1.76 -17.48 -18.32
C ASN A 459 0.44 -17.00 -17.73
N TRP A 460 0.41 -15.77 -17.25
CA TRP A 460 -0.77 -15.20 -16.63
C TRP A 460 -1.77 -14.71 -17.66
N ASN A 461 -3.03 -15.12 -17.49
CA ASN A 461 -4.17 -14.56 -18.21
C ASN A 461 -4.68 -13.36 -17.42
N ILE A 462 -4.44 -12.14 -17.94
CA ILE A 462 -4.84 -10.90 -17.28
C ILE A 462 -5.93 -10.22 -18.11
N ILE A 463 -7.13 -10.19 -17.54
CA ILE A 463 -8.32 -9.58 -18.14
C ILE A 463 -8.66 -8.32 -17.37
N TYR A 464 -9.17 -7.31 -18.05
CA TYR A 464 -9.62 -6.08 -17.39
C TYR A 464 -10.95 -5.61 -17.94
N TYR A 465 -11.72 -4.97 -17.04
CA TYR A 465 -12.95 -4.25 -17.36
C TYR A 465 -12.92 -2.88 -16.70
N HIS A 466 -13.47 -1.89 -17.37
CA HIS A 466 -13.79 -0.59 -16.80
C HIS A 466 -15.30 -0.40 -16.84
N LEU A 467 -15.88 -0.09 -15.69
CA LEU A 467 -17.32 -0.04 -15.54
C LEU A 467 -17.89 1.31 -15.98
N GLY A 468 -19.12 1.27 -16.46
CA GLY A 468 -19.90 2.44 -16.78
C GLY A 468 -21.06 2.65 -15.82
N GLY A 469 -21.89 3.64 -16.11
CA GLY A 469 -23.10 3.94 -15.39
C GLY A 469 -23.82 5.15 -15.96
N TYR A 470 -24.96 5.46 -15.37
CA TYR A 470 -25.75 6.63 -15.74
C TYR A 470 -25.36 7.83 -14.88
N GLY A 471 -24.76 8.83 -15.52
CA GLY A 471 -24.33 10.06 -14.85
C GLY A 471 -25.48 11.05 -14.65
N HIS A 472 -25.69 11.50 -13.43
CA HIS A 472 -26.66 12.55 -13.11
C HIS A 472 -26.19 13.38 -11.90
N ARG A 473 -27.04 14.28 -11.42
CA ARG A 473 -26.75 15.04 -10.20
C ARG A 473 -27.70 14.63 -9.08
N ALA A 474 -27.14 14.32 -7.91
CA ALA A 474 -27.89 13.95 -6.73
C ALA A 474 -27.27 14.50 -5.46
N GLU A 475 -28.03 14.50 -4.39
CA GLU A 475 -27.54 14.79 -3.04
C GLU A 475 -26.86 13.55 -2.47
N THR A 476 -25.78 13.73 -1.71
CA THR A 476 -25.07 12.64 -1.05
C THR A 476 -25.21 12.75 0.47
N VAL A 477 -25.16 11.62 1.17
CA VAL A 477 -25.30 11.61 2.62
C VAL A 477 -24.15 12.34 3.32
N SER A 478 -22.94 12.33 2.73
CA SER A 478 -21.78 13.05 3.28
C SER A 478 -21.84 14.56 3.04
N MET A 479 -22.58 15.01 2.01
CA MET A 479 -22.72 16.41 1.64
C MET A 479 -24.19 16.81 1.46
N PRO A 480 -24.99 16.80 2.54
CA PRO A 480 -26.39 17.17 2.48
C PRO A 480 -26.53 18.65 2.08
N GLY A 481 -27.51 18.93 1.21
CA GLY A 481 -27.77 20.26 0.67
C GLY A 481 -27.02 20.58 -0.62
N TRP A 482 -26.13 19.73 -1.10
CA TRP A 482 -25.46 19.90 -2.39
C TRP A 482 -25.86 18.86 -3.41
N SER A 483 -26.01 19.32 -4.65
CA SER A 483 -26.26 18.46 -5.81
C SER A 483 -24.93 18.17 -6.51
N LEU A 484 -24.36 17.01 -6.25
CA LEU A 484 -23.08 16.55 -6.83
C LEU A 484 -23.32 15.68 -8.08
N TYR A 485 -22.31 15.62 -8.95
CA TYR A 485 -22.30 14.64 -10.03
C TYR A 485 -22.07 13.25 -9.46
N VAL A 486 -22.93 12.30 -9.82
CA VAL A 486 -22.86 10.89 -9.40
C VAL A 486 -23.09 9.98 -10.60
N VAL A 487 -22.71 8.72 -10.48
CA VAL A 487 -22.87 7.71 -11.52
C VAL A 487 -23.61 6.52 -10.94
N ASP A 488 -24.86 6.31 -11.35
CA ASP A 488 -25.63 5.12 -10.99
C ASP A 488 -25.09 3.91 -11.76
N PRO A 489 -24.64 2.84 -11.09
CA PRO A 489 -24.12 1.65 -11.77
C PRO A 489 -25.25 0.92 -12.54
N TYR A 490 -24.92 0.36 -13.71
CA TYR A 490 -25.84 -0.49 -14.45
C TYR A 490 -25.97 -1.86 -13.78
N GLU A 491 -27.23 -2.35 -13.64
CA GLU A 491 -27.51 -3.63 -12.97
C GLU A 491 -26.85 -4.81 -13.71
N SER A 492 -26.92 -4.83 -15.06
CA SER A 492 -26.26 -5.84 -15.88
C SER A 492 -24.75 -5.91 -15.67
N GLN A 493 -24.08 -4.76 -15.55
CA GLN A 493 -22.64 -4.71 -15.32
C GLN A 493 -22.28 -5.09 -13.88
N THR A 494 -23.11 -4.71 -12.91
CA THR A 494 -22.93 -5.12 -11.50
C THR A 494 -23.00 -6.64 -11.36
N GLN A 495 -24.00 -7.29 -11.95
CA GLN A 495 -24.13 -8.75 -11.95
C GLN A 495 -22.99 -9.42 -12.73
N PHE A 496 -22.61 -8.88 -13.88
CA PHE A 496 -21.51 -9.38 -14.68
C PHE A 496 -20.19 -9.39 -13.89
N VAL A 497 -19.90 -8.32 -13.14
CA VAL A 497 -18.70 -8.23 -12.30
C VAL A 497 -18.71 -9.27 -11.20
N HIS A 498 -19.86 -9.44 -10.52
CA HIS A 498 -20.01 -10.49 -9.52
C HIS A 498 -19.67 -11.87 -10.12
N ASP A 499 -20.30 -12.21 -11.24
CA ASP A 499 -20.11 -13.52 -11.89
C ASP A 499 -18.66 -13.75 -12.32
N GLU A 500 -18.00 -12.75 -12.95
CA GLU A 500 -16.61 -12.88 -13.40
C GLU A 500 -15.62 -12.98 -12.23
N ILE A 501 -15.84 -12.26 -11.14
CA ILE A 501 -15.05 -12.41 -9.91
C ILE A 501 -15.23 -13.80 -9.32
N MET A 502 -16.47 -14.28 -9.21
CA MET A 502 -16.76 -15.62 -8.70
C MET A 502 -16.17 -16.73 -9.58
N ASN A 503 -16.18 -16.56 -10.91
CA ASN A 503 -15.55 -17.48 -11.86
C ASN A 503 -14.03 -17.60 -11.59
N VAL A 504 -13.33 -16.46 -11.38
CA VAL A 504 -11.90 -16.50 -11.02
C VAL A 504 -11.70 -17.19 -9.68
N LEU A 505 -12.51 -16.84 -8.66
CA LEU A 505 -12.38 -17.40 -7.31
C LEU A 505 -12.61 -18.93 -7.29
N THR A 506 -13.52 -19.44 -8.13
CA THR A 506 -13.82 -20.88 -8.26
C THR A 506 -12.87 -21.62 -9.20
N GLY A 507 -12.02 -20.90 -9.95
CA GLY A 507 -11.00 -21.47 -10.84
C GLY A 507 -11.46 -21.72 -12.27
N GLU A 508 -12.58 -21.13 -12.69
CA GLU A 508 -13.00 -21.13 -14.09
C GLU A 508 -12.07 -20.25 -14.94
N ILE A 509 -11.73 -20.70 -16.13
CA ILE A 509 -10.83 -19.97 -17.03
C ILE A 509 -11.63 -18.88 -17.74
N LEU A 510 -11.23 -17.63 -17.50
CA LEU A 510 -11.85 -16.48 -18.12
C LEU A 510 -11.39 -16.25 -19.56
N GLU A 511 -12.33 -15.85 -20.40
CA GLU A 511 -12.07 -15.26 -21.70
C GLU A 511 -12.51 -13.79 -21.67
N GLN A 512 -11.82 -12.93 -22.43
CA GLN A 512 -12.23 -11.54 -22.57
C GLN A 512 -13.60 -11.48 -23.23
N LYS A 513 -14.57 -10.88 -22.53
CA LYS A 513 -15.95 -10.67 -23.00
C LYS A 513 -16.20 -9.17 -23.23
N GLU A 514 -17.19 -8.84 -23.99
CA GLU A 514 -17.71 -7.47 -24.02
C GLU A 514 -18.56 -7.26 -22.76
N LEU A 515 -18.48 -6.05 -22.19
CA LEU A 515 -19.35 -5.66 -21.09
C LEU A 515 -20.82 -5.69 -21.58
N PRO A 516 -21.76 -6.09 -20.74
CA PRO A 516 -23.16 -5.98 -21.08
C PRO A 516 -23.57 -4.55 -21.46
N ASP A 517 -24.51 -4.43 -22.38
CA ASP A 517 -25.09 -3.14 -22.75
C ASP A 517 -25.70 -2.45 -21.53
N ALA A 518 -25.73 -1.12 -21.59
CA ALA A 518 -26.39 -0.31 -20.59
C ALA A 518 -27.88 -0.66 -20.50
N ASP A 519 -28.30 -1.00 -19.29
CA ASP A 519 -29.71 -1.30 -18.98
C ASP A 519 -30.23 -0.31 -17.91
N LYS A 520 -31.16 -0.75 -17.05
CA LYS A 520 -31.58 0.02 -15.87
C LYS A 520 -30.46 0.14 -14.88
N THR A 521 -30.51 1.18 -14.05
CA THR A 521 -29.57 1.38 -12.95
C THR A 521 -30.00 0.58 -11.71
N VAL A 522 -29.03 0.31 -10.82
CA VAL A 522 -29.27 -0.38 -9.53
C VAL A 522 -30.25 0.43 -8.66
N TRP A 523 -30.25 1.75 -8.80
CA TRP A 523 -31.09 2.67 -8.05
C TRP A 523 -32.23 3.19 -8.94
N GLU A 524 -33.27 2.37 -9.19
CA GLU A 524 -34.49 2.87 -9.82
C GLU A 524 -35.26 3.77 -8.84
N TYR A 525 -35.26 5.07 -9.12
CA TYR A 525 -36.12 6.02 -8.40
C TYR A 525 -37.55 5.90 -8.94
N ASN A 526 -38.46 5.36 -8.13
CA ASN A 526 -39.91 5.39 -8.37
C ASN A 526 -40.53 6.78 -8.16
#